data_4d0356d8e1f31079ceef43da2c0992fd
#
_entry.id   4d0356d8e1f31079ceef43da2c0992fd
#
_cell.length_a   1.000
_cell.length_b   1.000
_cell.length_c   1.000
_cell.angle_alpha   90.00
_cell.angle_beta   90.00
_cell.angle_gamma   90.00
#
_symmetry.space_group_name_H-M   'P 1'
#
loop_
_entity.id
_entity.type
_entity.pdbx_description
1 polymer ?
#
loop_
_entity_poly.entity_id
_entity_poly.type
_entity_poly.pdbx_seq_one_letter_code
_entity_poly.pdbx_strand_id
1 'polypeptide(L)'
;MRRGSATTRRAILLGAAGLCAGRGAIRAEAAETARLVFLERGDCPYCRRWLRDVGEQAWNRSDLGARAPLRRVDVSAGLPADLRFIANWRFTPTFVLVRGGAELGRITGYNGDTFFWQQAESLVARLQR
;
A
#
# COMPACT_ATOMS: atom_id res chain seq x y z
N MET A 1 47.95 20.99 61.61
CA MET A 1 48.04 21.48 60.22
C MET A 1 48.33 20.34 59.29
N ARG A 2 47.34 19.90 58.54
CA ARG A 2 47.50 19.24 57.25
C ARG A 2 46.12 19.04 56.66
N ARG A 3 45.89 19.67 55.49
CA ARG A 3 44.65 19.66 54.76
C ARG A 3 44.52 18.33 54.02
N GLY A 4 43.41 17.63 54.24
CA GLY A 4 43.00 16.46 53.44
C GLY A 4 42.15 16.89 52.30
N SER A 5 42.63 16.70 51.06
CA SER A 5 41.86 16.92 49.84
C SER A 5 40.91 15.77 49.59
N ALA A 6 39.61 16.04 49.60
CA ALA A 6 38.59 15.13 49.19
C ALA A 6 38.51 15.04 47.66
N THR A 7 38.90 13.90 47.13
CA THR A 7 38.77 13.62 45.70
C THR A 7 37.39 13.06 45.45
N THR A 8 36.52 13.91 44.88
CA THR A 8 35.18 13.49 44.43
C THR A 8 35.30 12.68 43.14
N ARG A 9 35.07 11.39 43.23
CA ARG A 9 34.92 10.53 42.04
C ARG A 9 33.53 10.73 41.48
N ARG A 10 33.44 11.45 40.35
CA ARG A 10 32.22 11.48 39.54
C ARG A 10 32.07 10.16 38.82
N ALA A 11 31.06 9.41 39.20
CA ALA A 11 30.61 8.23 38.47
C ALA A 11 29.84 8.73 37.25
N ILE A 12 30.37 8.48 36.06
CA ILE A 12 29.69 8.70 34.79
C ILE A 12 28.83 7.47 34.51
N LEU A 13 27.54 7.59 34.76
CA LEU A 13 26.56 6.60 34.31
C LEU A 13 26.35 6.78 32.80
N LEU A 14 26.98 5.89 32.02
CA LEU A 14 26.66 5.73 30.59
C LEU A 14 25.31 5.03 30.49
N GLY A 15 24.25 5.80 30.28
CA GLY A 15 22.96 5.29 29.92
C GLY A 15 22.99 4.73 28.51
N ALA A 16 22.89 3.42 28.37
CA ALA A 16 22.62 2.77 27.09
C ALA A 16 21.18 3.09 26.67
N ALA A 17 21.02 4.11 25.85
CA ALA A 17 19.74 4.35 25.19
C ALA A 17 19.55 3.29 24.10
N GLY A 18 18.66 2.34 24.38
CA GLY A 18 18.32 1.27 23.46
C GLY A 18 17.66 1.81 22.20
N LEU A 19 18.27 1.57 21.05
CA LEU A 19 17.67 1.76 19.74
C LEU A 19 16.61 0.67 19.49
N CYS A 20 15.37 0.92 19.83
CA CYS A 20 14.21 0.09 19.44
C CYS A 20 13.24 0.82 18.50
N ALA A 21 13.71 1.77 17.69
CA ALA A 21 12.83 2.60 16.87
C ALA A 21 12.64 2.12 15.41
N GLY A 22 13.26 1.00 15.00
CA GLY A 22 13.35 0.67 13.57
C GLY A 22 12.17 -0.10 12.94
N ARG A 23 11.40 -0.86 13.71
CA ARG A 23 10.38 -1.77 13.12
C ARG A 23 8.98 -1.17 13.01
N GLY A 24 8.62 -0.24 13.85
CA GLY A 24 7.30 0.38 13.85
C GLY A 24 7.12 1.38 12.70
N ALA A 25 8.15 2.17 12.38
CA ALA A 25 8.10 3.19 11.34
C ALA A 25 7.96 2.60 9.92
N ILE A 26 8.68 1.53 9.61
CA ILE A 26 8.61 0.85 8.29
C ILE A 26 7.22 0.25 8.07
N ARG A 27 6.60 -0.28 9.10
CA ARG A 27 5.26 -0.89 9.02
C ARG A 27 4.15 0.16 8.85
N ALA A 28 4.27 1.31 9.49
CA ALA A 28 3.35 2.44 9.32
C ALA A 28 3.45 3.04 7.92
N GLU A 29 4.67 3.22 7.39
CA GLU A 29 4.91 3.74 6.04
C GLU A 29 4.34 2.80 4.96
N ALA A 30 4.52 1.48 5.09
CA ALA A 30 3.95 0.49 4.18
C ALA A 30 2.41 0.47 4.23
N ALA A 31 1.78 0.72 5.39
CA ALA A 31 0.33 0.80 5.55
C ALA A 31 -0.26 2.09 4.94
N GLU A 32 0.52 3.18 4.90
CA GLU A 32 0.10 4.46 4.32
C GLU A 32 0.34 4.55 2.81
N THR A 33 1.14 3.66 2.24
CA THR A 33 1.40 3.62 0.81
C THR A 33 0.13 3.23 0.05
N ALA A 34 -0.26 4.04 -0.91
CA ALA A 34 -1.39 3.75 -1.77
C ALA A 34 -1.10 2.55 -2.68
N ARG A 35 -2.12 1.75 -2.96
CA ARG A 35 -2.08 0.62 -3.88
C ARG A 35 -3.33 0.59 -4.74
N LEU A 36 -3.18 0.18 -6.00
CA LEU A 36 -4.31 -0.25 -6.80
C LEU A 36 -4.44 -1.76 -6.67
N VAL A 37 -5.45 -2.21 -5.95
CA VAL A 37 -5.73 -3.63 -5.76
C VAL A 37 -6.57 -4.14 -6.92
N PHE A 38 -6.02 -5.08 -7.69
CA PHE A 38 -6.71 -5.75 -8.78
C PHE A 38 -7.31 -7.07 -8.28
N LEU A 39 -8.62 -7.06 -8.05
CA LEU A 39 -9.38 -8.26 -7.70
C LEU A 39 -9.68 -9.05 -8.96
N GLU A 40 -9.11 -10.23 -9.06
CA GLU A 40 -9.18 -11.08 -10.25
C GLU A 40 -9.56 -12.52 -9.94
N ARG A 41 -9.95 -13.23 -10.98
CA ARG A 41 -10.11 -14.70 -10.99
C ARG A 41 -9.46 -15.27 -12.25
N GLY A 42 -8.96 -16.50 -12.15
CA GLY A 42 -8.35 -17.18 -13.28
C GLY A 42 -9.31 -17.46 -14.43
N ASP A 43 -10.60 -17.64 -14.14
CA ASP A 43 -11.67 -17.91 -15.10
C ASP A 43 -12.37 -16.64 -15.62
N CYS A 44 -11.89 -15.46 -15.28
CA CYS A 44 -12.47 -14.18 -15.65
C CYS A 44 -11.96 -13.69 -17.01
N PRO A 45 -12.79 -13.69 -18.08
CA PRO A 45 -12.36 -13.23 -19.40
C PRO A 45 -11.96 -11.76 -19.43
N TYR A 46 -12.66 -10.90 -18.72
CA TYR A 46 -12.37 -9.46 -18.63
C TYR A 46 -11.09 -9.17 -17.85
N CYS A 47 -10.76 -9.97 -16.86
CA CYS A 47 -9.49 -9.91 -16.15
C CYS A 47 -8.32 -10.21 -17.10
N ARG A 48 -8.43 -11.30 -17.88
CA ARG A 48 -7.42 -11.66 -18.89
C ARG A 48 -7.30 -10.60 -19.97
N ARG A 49 -8.42 -9.99 -20.38
CA ARG A 49 -8.42 -8.91 -21.37
C ARG A 49 -7.67 -7.69 -20.86
N TRP A 50 -7.92 -7.26 -19.63
CA TRP A 50 -7.16 -6.16 -19.01
C TRP A 50 -5.66 -6.48 -18.94
N LEU A 51 -5.30 -7.71 -18.56
CA LEU A 51 -3.89 -8.14 -18.50
C LEU A 51 -3.20 -8.11 -19.87
N ARG A 52 -3.93 -8.36 -20.97
CA ARG A 52 -3.38 -8.23 -22.34
C ARG A 52 -3.30 -6.77 -22.78
N ASP A 53 -4.34 -6.00 -22.56
CA ASP A 53 -4.49 -4.65 -23.11
C ASP A 53 -3.65 -3.62 -22.33
N VAL A 54 -3.61 -3.75 -21.03
CA VAL A 54 -2.87 -2.87 -20.10
C VAL A 54 -1.74 -3.65 -19.42
N GLY A 55 -2.09 -4.54 -18.52
CA GLY A 55 -1.16 -5.39 -17.79
C GLY A 55 -0.43 -4.68 -16.65
N GLU A 56 0.15 -5.49 -15.78
CA GLU A 56 0.84 -5.03 -14.57
C GLU A 56 2.05 -4.14 -14.89
N GLN A 57 2.84 -4.49 -15.91
CA GLN A 57 4.03 -3.73 -16.25
C GLN A 57 3.70 -2.34 -16.77
N ALA A 58 2.73 -2.21 -17.69
CA ALA A 58 2.34 -0.92 -18.23
C ALA A 58 1.74 -0.04 -17.13
N TRP A 59 0.91 -0.61 -16.26
CA TRP A 59 0.40 0.10 -15.10
C TRP A 59 1.53 0.63 -14.22
N ASN A 60 2.43 -0.24 -13.76
CA ASN A 60 3.48 0.13 -12.81
C ASN A 60 4.52 1.13 -13.39
N ARG A 61 4.68 1.17 -14.71
CA ARG A 61 5.53 2.15 -15.41
C ARG A 61 4.86 3.49 -15.63
N SER A 62 3.54 3.56 -15.52
CA SER A 62 2.78 4.81 -15.68
C SER A 62 2.94 5.74 -14.47
N ASP A 63 2.67 7.02 -14.66
CA ASP A 63 2.64 8.00 -13.57
C ASP A 63 1.60 7.64 -12.51
N LEU A 64 0.48 7.04 -12.90
CA LEU A 64 -0.54 6.56 -11.98
C LEU A 64 -0.04 5.38 -11.16
N GLY A 65 0.61 4.42 -11.81
CA GLY A 65 1.19 3.25 -11.14
C GLY A 65 2.34 3.60 -10.20
N ALA A 66 3.11 4.63 -10.50
CA ALA A 66 4.13 5.14 -9.58
C ALA A 66 3.52 5.65 -8.27
N ARG A 67 2.30 6.22 -8.32
CA ARG A 67 1.56 6.72 -7.16
C ARG A 67 0.75 5.63 -6.45
N ALA A 68 0.31 4.62 -7.17
CA ALA A 68 -0.47 3.49 -6.66
C ALA A 68 -0.05 2.19 -7.37
N PRO A 69 1.08 1.59 -6.97
CA PRO A 69 1.54 0.32 -7.56
C PRO A 69 0.46 -0.76 -7.50
N LEU A 70 0.42 -1.62 -8.51
CA LEU A 70 -0.56 -2.69 -8.61
C LEU A 70 -0.30 -3.79 -7.57
N ARG A 71 -1.36 -4.24 -6.94
CA ARG A 71 -1.40 -5.47 -6.15
C ARG A 71 -2.46 -6.40 -6.70
N ARG A 72 -2.06 -7.51 -7.26
CA ARG A 72 -2.97 -8.54 -7.76
C ARG A 72 -3.48 -9.43 -6.62
N VAL A 73 -4.76 -9.70 -6.61
CA VAL A 73 -5.42 -10.56 -5.62
C VAL A 73 -6.39 -11.48 -6.33
N ASP A 74 -6.10 -12.78 -6.32
CA ASP A 74 -7.05 -13.81 -6.74
C ASP A 74 -8.08 -14.00 -5.62
N VAL A 75 -9.34 -13.67 -5.93
CA VAL A 75 -10.43 -13.72 -4.95
C VAL A 75 -11.11 -15.08 -4.86
N SER A 76 -10.63 -16.10 -5.57
CA SER A 76 -11.21 -17.44 -5.54
C SER A 76 -11.21 -18.05 -4.14
N ALA A 77 -10.20 -17.73 -3.32
CA ALA A 77 -10.10 -18.13 -1.91
C ALA A 77 -10.51 -17.03 -0.92
N GLY A 78 -11.14 -15.96 -1.40
CA GLY A 78 -11.50 -14.79 -0.59
C GLY A 78 -10.39 -13.72 -0.52
N LEU A 79 -10.67 -12.66 0.22
CA LEU A 79 -9.70 -11.57 0.41
C LEU A 79 -8.65 -11.93 1.46
N PRO A 80 -7.38 -11.50 1.27
CA PRO A 80 -6.38 -11.54 2.32
C PRO A 80 -6.82 -10.76 3.57
N ALA A 81 -6.29 -11.12 4.73
CA ALA A 81 -6.68 -10.55 6.01
C ALA A 81 -6.55 -9.01 6.05
N ASP A 82 -5.51 -8.46 5.44
CA ASP A 82 -5.23 -7.02 5.39
C ASP A 82 -6.13 -6.25 4.42
N LEU A 83 -6.92 -6.93 3.59
CA LEU A 83 -7.85 -6.33 2.62
C LEU A 83 -9.33 -6.61 2.93
N ARG A 84 -9.64 -7.19 4.08
CA ARG A 84 -11.02 -7.53 4.46
C ARG A 84 -11.94 -6.32 4.64
N PHE A 85 -11.38 -5.12 4.75
CA PHE A 85 -12.16 -3.89 4.75
C PHE A 85 -12.79 -3.55 3.39
N ILE A 86 -12.31 -4.16 2.28
CA ILE A 86 -12.92 -4.02 0.96
C ILE A 86 -14.24 -4.81 0.95
N ALA A 87 -15.34 -4.08 1.04
CA ALA A 87 -16.67 -4.67 1.12
C ALA A 87 -17.42 -4.58 -0.21
N ASN A 88 -18.45 -5.41 -0.36
CA ASN A 88 -19.44 -5.31 -1.44
C ASN A 88 -18.86 -5.40 -2.87
N TRP A 89 -17.70 -6.01 -3.04
CA TRP A 89 -17.23 -6.35 -4.38
C TRP A 89 -18.00 -7.61 -4.85
N ARG A 90 -18.43 -7.62 -6.09
CA ARG A 90 -19.25 -8.72 -6.65
C ARG A 90 -18.73 -9.26 -7.98
N PHE A 91 -18.03 -8.41 -8.72
CA PHE A 91 -17.57 -8.72 -10.06
C PHE A 91 -16.05 -8.64 -10.17
N THR A 92 -15.49 -9.43 -11.07
CA THR A 92 -14.10 -9.33 -11.47
C THR A 92 -13.99 -8.93 -12.94
N PRO A 93 -13.05 -8.06 -13.33
CA PRO A 93 -12.12 -7.36 -12.45
C PRO A 93 -12.80 -6.25 -11.63
N THR A 94 -12.31 -6.01 -10.43
CA THR A 94 -12.57 -4.78 -9.69
C THR A 94 -11.22 -4.21 -9.26
N PHE A 95 -11.01 -2.94 -9.52
CA PHE A 95 -9.78 -2.21 -9.15
C PHE A 95 -10.10 -1.29 -7.99
N VAL A 96 -9.49 -1.52 -6.85
CA VAL A 96 -9.76 -0.77 -5.62
C VAL A 96 -8.53 0.05 -5.23
N LEU A 97 -8.69 1.36 -5.18
CA LEU A 97 -7.63 2.23 -4.65
C LEU A 97 -7.70 2.23 -3.13
N VAL A 98 -6.63 1.78 -2.51
CA VAL A 98 -6.52 1.66 -1.05
C VAL A 98 -5.34 2.45 -0.51
N ARG A 99 -5.48 3.00 0.70
CA ARG A 99 -4.41 3.63 1.46
C ARG A 99 -4.75 3.60 2.95
N GLY A 100 -3.77 3.20 3.78
CA GLY A 100 -3.93 3.21 5.23
C GLY A 100 -5.08 2.35 5.75
N GLY A 101 -5.35 1.20 5.14
CA GLY A 101 -6.45 0.32 5.53
C GLY A 101 -7.85 0.83 5.15
N ALA A 102 -7.94 1.79 4.23
CA ALA A 102 -9.21 2.36 3.75
C ALA A 102 -9.30 2.31 2.22
N GLU A 103 -10.50 2.11 1.72
CA GLU A 103 -10.81 2.25 0.30
C GLU A 103 -11.08 3.72 -0.03
N LEU A 104 -10.38 4.24 -1.05
CA LEU A 104 -10.58 5.60 -1.57
C LEU A 104 -11.53 5.64 -2.75
N GLY A 105 -11.75 4.52 -3.41
CA GLY A 105 -12.65 4.37 -4.54
C GLY A 105 -12.34 3.13 -5.33
N ARG A 106 -13.14 2.84 -6.36
CA ARG A 106 -12.97 1.65 -7.18
C ARG A 106 -13.42 1.84 -8.61
N ILE A 107 -12.91 0.97 -9.48
CA ILE A 107 -13.41 0.76 -10.85
C ILE A 107 -13.94 -0.66 -10.90
N THR A 108 -15.20 -0.85 -11.25
CA THR A 108 -15.81 -2.17 -11.40
C THR A 108 -15.92 -2.53 -12.87
N GLY A 109 -15.37 -3.66 -13.26
CA GLY A 109 -15.37 -4.13 -14.63
C GLY A 109 -14.27 -3.55 -15.49
N TYR A 110 -14.24 -3.96 -16.76
CA TYR A 110 -13.27 -3.49 -17.75
C TYR A 110 -13.94 -3.34 -19.11
N ASN A 111 -13.95 -2.12 -19.63
CA ASN A 111 -14.62 -1.74 -20.87
C ASN A 111 -13.64 -1.19 -21.94
N GLY A 112 -12.40 -1.67 -21.95
CA GLY A 112 -11.35 -1.24 -22.85
C GLY A 112 -10.31 -0.32 -22.19
N ASP A 113 -9.15 -0.24 -22.81
CA ASP A 113 -7.99 0.44 -22.25
C ASP A 113 -8.18 1.96 -22.12
N THR A 114 -8.69 2.61 -23.15
CA THR A 114 -8.92 4.07 -23.14
C THR A 114 -9.85 4.47 -22.00
N PHE A 115 -10.96 3.77 -21.85
CA PHE A 115 -11.92 4.05 -20.79
C PHE A 115 -11.35 3.73 -19.40
N PHE A 116 -10.58 2.64 -19.29
CA PHE A 116 -9.89 2.30 -18.06
C PHE A 116 -8.92 3.40 -17.60
N TRP A 117 -8.08 3.90 -18.50
CA TRP A 117 -7.13 4.96 -18.14
C TRP A 117 -7.81 6.25 -17.68
N GLN A 118 -8.91 6.65 -18.33
CA GLN A 118 -9.71 7.80 -17.89
C GLN A 118 -10.29 7.64 -16.50
N GLN A 119 -10.84 6.46 -16.21
CA GLN A 119 -11.35 6.13 -14.87
C GLN A 119 -10.22 6.09 -13.84
N ALA A 120 -9.08 5.54 -14.21
CA ALA A 120 -7.91 5.42 -13.33
C ALA A 120 -7.32 6.80 -12.97
N GLU A 121 -7.24 7.73 -13.92
CA GLU A 121 -6.84 9.12 -13.65
C GLU A 121 -7.73 9.77 -12.58
N SER A 122 -9.04 9.66 -12.76
CA SER A 122 -10.03 10.22 -11.82
C SER A 122 -9.93 9.56 -10.44
N LEU A 123 -9.66 8.24 -10.42
CA LEU A 123 -9.52 7.48 -9.18
C LEU A 123 -8.26 7.88 -8.42
N VAL A 124 -7.10 7.86 -9.10
CA VAL A 124 -5.80 8.17 -8.47
C VAL A 124 -5.70 9.64 -8.06
N ALA A 125 -6.43 10.55 -8.71
CA ALA A 125 -6.54 11.94 -8.29
C ALA A 125 -7.07 12.09 -6.85
N ARG A 126 -7.80 11.11 -6.34
CA ARG A 126 -8.29 11.11 -4.94
C ARG A 126 -7.17 11.03 -3.89
N LEU A 127 -5.97 10.61 -4.28
CA LEU A 127 -4.81 10.60 -3.39
C LEU A 127 -4.36 12.00 -2.96
N GLN A 128 -4.79 13.04 -3.67
CA GLN A 128 -4.42 14.44 -3.40
C GLN A 128 -5.43 15.19 -2.53
N ARG A 129 -6.51 14.54 -2.14
CA ARG A 129 -7.56 15.13 -1.31
C ARG A 129 -7.37 14.87 0.17
#